data_6244e7ad5ff75e2563396de97dcf5070
#
_entry.id   6244e7ad5ff75e2563396de97dcf5070
#
_cell.length_a   1.000
_cell.length_b   1.000
_cell.length_c   1.000
_cell.angle_alpha   90.00
_cell.angle_beta   90.00
_cell.angle_gamma   90.00
#
_symmetry.space_group_name_H-M   'P 1'
#
loop_
_entity.id
_entity.type
_entity.pdbx_description
1 polymer ?
#
loop_
_entity_poly.entity_id
_entity_poly.type
_entity_poly.pdbx_seq_one_letter_code
_entity_poly.pdbx_strand_id
1 'polypeptide(L)'
;MAEESVAKDSVTKVVAAHAPVVGRPFALVQERPGQQAAAGERPADETTTARTGAPGLPDDPELGAYLHDYFAMTDALPFPSVVLDPGWGVAHANPAYDALFGGVGPHPTAMPGHNFLRFVLFHPDAAGVFAEHETAWCLPMLAQFAEAYADDESAPGLRDIRQEIADDPIMDAAFRLGLPHWVQAVGDAAVHHDGAVRHLRHPDPERGRTSCRLVSESPRTLREFGLRRLTLVLREAEPAVARRGRAHLSVVPTR
;
A
#
# COMPACT_ATOMS: atom_id res chain seq x y z
N MET A 1 -52.48 -35.61 -25.89
CA MET A 1 -51.85 -34.43 -26.47
C MET A 1 -50.72 -34.02 -25.56
N ALA A 2 -49.53 -34.23 -26.06
CA ALA A 2 -48.29 -34.03 -25.37
C ALA A 2 -47.86 -32.57 -25.52
N GLU A 3 -47.22 -32.00 -24.52
CA GLU A 3 -46.23 -30.94 -24.72
C GLU A 3 -45.10 -31.09 -23.74
N GLU A 4 -43.94 -31.41 -24.31
CA GLU A 4 -42.63 -31.44 -23.74
C GLU A 4 -42.18 -30.03 -23.38
N SER A 5 -41.72 -29.84 -22.17
CA SER A 5 -41.00 -28.63 -21.78
C SER A 5 -39.52 -28.96 -21.57
N VAL A 6 -38.74 -28.53 -22.53
CA VAL A 6 -37.27 -28.65 -22.56
C VAL A 6 -36.66 -27.65 -21.60
N ALA A 7 -35.97 -28.16 -20.58
CA ALA A 7 -35.10 -27.36 -19.71
C ALA A 7 -33.84 -26.94 -20.46
N LYS A 8 -33.61 -25.64 -20.58
CA LYS A 8 -32.35 -25.07 -21.08
C LYS A 8 -31.39 -24.83 -19.91
N ASP A 9 -30.37 -25.65 -19.85
CA ASP A 9 -29.18 -25.41 -19.07
C ASP A 9 -28.44 -24.16 -19.58
N SER A 10 -28.43 -23.12 -18.79
CA SER A 10 -27.57 -21.95 -19.01
C SER A 10 -26.27 -22.13 -18.27
N VAL A 11 -25.27 -22.64 -18.98
CA VAL A 11 -23.89 -22.63 -18.52
C VAL A 11 -23.37 -21.19 -18.59
N THR A 12 -23.24 -20.55 -17.44
CA THR A 12 -22.59 -19.23 -17.33
C THR A 12 -21.09 -19.40 -17.50
N LYS A 13 -20.60 -19.08 -18.70
CA LYS A 13 -19.19 -19.06 -19.05
C LYS A 13 -18.57 -17.80 -18.42
N VAL A 14 -17.81 -17.97 -17.34
CA VAL A 14 -16.97 -16.90 -16.79
C VAL A 14 -15.86 -16.61 -17.79
N VAL A 15 -16.03 -15.55 -18.57
CA VAL A 15 -14.98 -15.00 -19.41
C VAL A 15 -14.05 -14.18 -18.52
N ALA A 16 -12.85 -14.69 -18.28
CA ALA A 16 -11.77 -13.90 -17.72
C ALA A 16 -11.42 -12.79 -18.73
N ALA A 17 -11.86 -11.58 -18.44
CA ALA A 17 -11.51 -10.41 -19.22
C ALA A 17 -10.02 -10.11 -19.00
N HIS A 18 -9.22 -10.37 -20.02
CA HIS A 18 -7.90 -9.77 -20.15
C HIS A 18 -8.11 -8.26 -20.30
N ALA A 19 -7.62 -7.49 -19.34
CA ALA A 19 -7.56 -6.05 -19.46
C ALA A 19 -6.70 -5.68 -20.69
N PRO A 20 -7.13 -4.77 -21.54
CA PRO A 20 -6.30 -4.31 -22.64
C PRO A 20 -5.06 -3.62 -22.09
N VAL A 21 -3.90 -3.98 -22.61
CA VAL A 21 -2.64 -3.26 -22.42
C VAL A 21 -2.83 -1.88 -23.02
N VAL A 22 -3.26 -0.93 -22.21
CA VAL A 22 -3.27 0.49 -22.57
C VAL A 22 -1.82 0.92 -22.65
N GLY A 23 -1.45 1.45 -23.82
CA GLY A 23 -0.10 1.86 -24.15
C GLY A 23 0.51 2.78 -23.09
N ARG A 24 1.81 2.60 -22.91
CA ARG A 24 2.68 3.38 -22.03
C ARG A 24 2.31 4.87 -21.98
N PRO A 25 1.77 5.38 -20.89
CA PRO A 25 1.97 6.74 -20.51
C PRO A 25 2.84 6.75 -19.25
N PHE A 26 3.81 7.66 -19.26
CA PHE A 26 4.70 7.97 -18.15
C PHE A 26 5.93 7.08 -17.97
N ALA A 27 6.89 7.26 -18.88
CA ALA A 27 8.29 7.06 -18.53
C ALA A 27 8.75 8.30 -17.72
N LEU A 28 8.80 8.18 -16.41
CA LEU A 28 9.48 9.14 -15.55
C LEU A 28 10.98 8.98 -15.73
N VAL A 29 11.55 9.72 -16.70
CA VAL A 29 12.98 9.99 -16.73
C VAL A 29 13.21 11.19 -15.84
N GLN A 30 13.53 10.98 -14.58
CA GLN A 30 14.13 12.00 -13.73
C GLN A 30 15.65 11.88 -13.79
N GLU A 31 16.27 12.59 -14.71
CA GLU A 31 17.65 13.05 -14.52
C GLU A 31 17.62 14.38 -13.77
N ARG A 32 17.94 14.36 -12.50
CA ARG A 32 18.30 15.58 -11.75
C ARG A 32 19.81 15.73 -11.75
N PRO A 33 20.35 16.92 -12.05
CA PRO A 33 21.79 17.18 -11.97
C PRO A 33 22.26 17.20 -10.52
N GLY A 34 23.47 16.63 -10.32
CA GLY A 34 24.10 16.36 -9.04
C GLY A 34 24.20 17.54 -8.10
N GLN A 35 23.92 17.29 -6.84
CA GLN A 35 24.41 18.06 -5.71
C GLN A 35 25.47 17.23 -4.98
N GLN A 36 26.71 17.74 -5.04
CA GLN A 36 27.86 17.21 -4.32
C GLN A 36 27.63 17.33 -2.82
N ALA A 37 27.70 16.19 -2.14
CA ALA A 37 27.69 16.12 -0.68
C ALA A 37 29.07 16.51 -0.13
N ALA A 38 29.10 17.53 0.72
CA ALA A 38 30.23 17.83 1.58
C ALA A 38 30.22 16.86 2.77
N ALA A 39 31.35 16.20 2.99
CA ALA A 39 31.59 15.36 4.15
C ALA A 39 31.70 16.21 5.42
N GLY A 40 30.82 15.96 6.39
CA GLY A 40 30.88 16.52 7.74
C GLY A 40 30.74 15.40 8.75
N GLU A 41 31.71 15.37 9.68
CA GLU A 41 31.90 14.40 10.74
C GLU A 41 30.67 14.26 11.66
N ARG A 42 30.38 13.00 12.07
CA ARG A 42 29.38 12.66 13.07
C ARG A 42 29.93 12.83 14.49
N PRO A 43 29.19 13.43 15.41
CA PRO A 43 29.23 12.99 16.80
C PRO A 43 28.10 11.96 17.03
N ALA A 44 28.49 10.87 17.66
CA ALA A 44 27.57 9.91 18.26
C ALA A 44 26.86 10.59 19.44
N ASP A 45 25.54 10.66 19.39
CA ASP A 45 24.75 10.93 20.58
C ASP A 45 23.56 9.96 20.62
N GLU A 46 23.68 9.00 21.52
CA GLU A 46 22.63 8.09 21.93
C GLU A 46 21.54 8.91 22.62
N THR A 47 20.44 9.12 21.97
CA THR A 47 19.20 9.48 22.67
C THR A 47 18.08 8.68 22.05
N THR A 48 17.80 7.52 22.66
CA THR A 48 16.52 6.83 22.54
C THR A 48 15.44 7.79 23.03
N THR A 49 14.96 8.65 22.15
CA THR A 49 13.81 9.49 22.44
C THR A 49 12.58 8.64 22.23
N ALA A 50 11.97 8.20 23.34
CA ALA A 50 10.63 7.66 23.36
C ALA A 50 9.72 8.59 22.54
N ARG A 51 9.15 8.08 21.44
CA ARG A 51 8.13 8.77 20.67
C ARG A 51 6.87 8.85 21.51
N THR A 52 6.81 9.86 22.37
CA THR A 52 5.62 10.17 23.16
C THR A 52 4.81 11.22 22.39
N GLY A 53 3.60 10.84 21.95
CA GLY A 53 2.61 11.77 21.46
C GLY A 53 2.43 11.80 19.94
N ALA A 54 1.52 10.96 19.42
CA ALA A 54 0.92 11.21 18.13
C ALA A 54 0.14 12.54 18.23
N PRO A 55 0.38 13.53 17.34
CA PRO A 55 -0.33 14.80 17.40
C PRO A 55 -1.81 14.57 17.11
N GLY A 56 -2.69 14.92 18.07
CA GLY A 56 -4.14 14.93 17.88
C GLY A 56 -4.95 13.89 18.67
N LEU A 57 -4.33 13.03 19.46
CA LEU A 57 -5.08 12.13 20.35
C LEU A 57 -5.60 12.90 21.56
N PRO A 58 -6.86 12.67 22.01
CA PRO A 58 -7.40 13.24 23.23
C PRO A 58 -6.54 12.86 24.43
N ASP A 59 -6.43 13.77 25.40
CA ASP A 59 -5.74 13.54 26.67
C ASP A 59 -6.65 12.74 27.62
N ASP A 60 -7.01 11.51 27.18
CA ASP A 60 -7.86 10.57 27.90
C ASP A 60 -6.99 9.40 28.42
N PRO A 61 -6.87 9.26 29.77
CA PRO A 61 -6.05 8.21 30.37
C PRO A 61 -6.50 6.77 30.02
N GLU A 62 -7.82 6.53 29.86
CA GLU A 62 -8.34 5.21 29.51
C GLU A 62 -7.98 4.86 28.06
N LEU A 63 -8.12 5.84 27.16
CA LEU A 63 -7.66 5.70 25.80
C LEU A 63 -6.15 5.47 25.73
N GLY A 64 -5.38 6.25 26.48
CA GLY A 64 -3.93 6.10 26.55
C GLY A 64 -3.51 4.69 26.98
N ALA A 65 -4.16 4.13 28.01
CA ALA A 65 -3.92 2.75 28.45
C ALA A 65 -4.30 1.73 27.39
N TYR A 66 -5.46 1.87 26.76
CA TYR A 66 -5.90 1.00 25.67
C TYR A 66 -4.92 1.03 24.49
N LEU A 67 -4.50 2.21 24.06
CA LEU A 67 -3.55 2.35 22.95
C LEU A 67 -2.19 1.75 23.29
N HIS A 68 -1.72 1.91 24.53
CA HIS A 68 -0.48 1.27 24.99
C HIS A 68 -0.54 -0.25 24.82
N ASP A 69 -1.62 -0.89 25.30
CA ASP A 69 -1.79 -2.34 25.19
C ASP A 69 -1.96 -2.77 23.73
N TYR A 70 -2.70 -1.98 22.94
CA TYR A 70 -2.90 -2.25 21.51
C TYR A 70 -1.59 -2.16 20.72
N PHE A 71 -0.74 -1.18 21.02
CA PHE A 71 0.58 -1.03 20.39
C PHE A 71 1.51 -2.19 20.79
N ALA A 72 1.50 -2.60 22.07
CA ALA A 72 2.26 -3.77 22.52
C ALA A 72 1.83 -5.06 21.77
N MET A 73 0.51 -5.24 21.55
CA MET A 73 0.02 -6.34 20.70
C MET A 73 0.49 -6.21 19.24
N THR A 74 0.49 -4.99 18.70
CA THR A 74 0.92 -4.73 17.32
C THR A 74 2.41 -5.02 17.15
N ASP A 75 3.24 -4.70 18.15
CA ASP A 75 4.67 -4.98 18.16
C ASP A 75 5.00 -6.47 18.15
N ALA A 76 4.12 -7.29 18.71
CA ALA A 76 4.27 -8.74 18.71
C ALA A 76 3.95 -9.40 17.35
N LEU A 77 3.40 -8.64 16.38
CA LEU A 77 3.09 -9.19 15.05
C LEU A 77 4.38 -9.35 14.22
N PRO A 78 4.54 -10.52 13.55
CA PRO A 78 5.70 -10.77 12.70
C PRO A 78 5.61 -10.08 11.33
N PHE A 79 4.48 -9.44 11.02
CA PHE A 79 4.24 -8.75 9.76
C PHE A 79 4.34 -7.23 9.92
N PRO A 80 4.85 -6.51 8.90
CA PRO A 80 4.84 -5.05 8.90
C PRO A 80 3.45 -4.51 9.20
N SER A 81 3.31 -3.79 10.31
CA SER A 81 2.03 -3.28 10.79
C SER A 81 2.18 -1.84 11.24
N VAL A 82 1.20 -1.01 10.90
CA VAL A 82 1.18 0.41 11.20
C VAL A 82 -0.23 0.84 11.60
N VAL A 83 -0.33 1.71 12.61
CA VAL A 83 -1.57 2.38 13.01
C VAL A 83 -1.56 3.77 12.41
N LEU A 84 -2.60 4.09 11.65
CA LEU A 84 -2.74 5.31 10.88
C LEU A 84 -3.90 6.14 11.39
N ASP A 85 -3.74 7.45 11.40
CA ASP A 85 -4.81 8.42 11.57
C ASP A 85 -5.59 8.66 10.25
N PRO A 86 -6.67 9.47 10.26
CA PRO A 86 -7.45 9.77 9.05
C PRO A 86 -6.64 10.44 7.93
N GLY A 87 -5.58 11.17 8.27
CA GLY A 87 -4.65 11.81 7.32
C GLY A 87 -3.45 10.93 6.92
N TRP A 88 -3.51 9.62 7.21
CA TRP A 88 -2.42 8.66 7.03
C TRP A 88 -1.15 8.98 7.84
N GLY A 89 -1.24 9.87 8.83
CA GLY A 89 -0.19 10.05 9.83
C GLY A 89 0.03 8.75 10.62
N VAL A 90 1.29 8.45 10.90
CA VAL A 90 1.68 7.22 11.62
C VAL A 90 1.60 7.48 13.11
N ALA A 91 0.59 6.91 13.77
CA ALA A 91 0.46 6.92 15.22
C ALA A 91 1.38 5.88 15.89
N HIS A 92 1.54 4.71 15.25
CA HIS A 92 2.43 3.64 15.72
C HIS A 92 2.87 2.76 14.55
N ALA A 93 4.11 2.27 14.61
CA ALA A 93 4.66 1.31 13.66
C ALA A 93 5.41 0.23 14.43
N ASN A 94 5.22 -1.04 14.05
CA ASN A 94 5.91 -2.14 14.70
C ASN A 94 7.33 -2.36 14.15
N PRO A 95 8.20 -3.12 14.84
CA PRO A 95 9.57 -3.37 14.41
C PRO A 95 9.68 -4.00 13.01
N ALA A 96 8.69 -4.82 12.60
CA ALA A 96 8.68 -5.42 11.26
C ALA A 96 8.41 -4.37 10.17
N TYR A 97 7.60 -3.35 10.45
CA TYR A 97 7.38 -2.21 9.57
C TYR A 97 8.66 -1.38 9.43
N ASP A 98 9.30 -1.05 10.55
CA ASP A 98 10.57 -0.30 10.53
C ASP A 98 11.66 -1.05 9.75
N ALA A 99 11.74 -2.36 9.92
CA ALA A 99 12.67 -3.20 9.17
C ALA A 99 12.39 -3.21 7.65
N LEU A 100 11.11 -3.19 7.22
CA LEU A 100 10.75 -3.14 5.82
C LEU A 100 11.24 -1.84 5.14
N PHE A 101 11.23 -0.73 5.87
CA PHE A 101 11.61 0.58 5.37
C PHE A 101 13.01 1.03 5.82
N GLY A 102 13.80 0.15 6.45
CA GLY A 102 15.12 0.49 6.98
C GLY A 102 16.16 0.94 5.96
N GLY A 103 15.94 0.65 4.67
CA GLY A 103 16.80 1.10 3.56
C GLY A 103 16.37 2.41 2.89
N VAL A 104 15.29 3.05 3.38
CA VAL A 104 14.76 4.29 2.82
C VAL A 104 15.61 5.48 3.29
N GLY A 105 16.03 6.32 2.34
CA GLY A 105 16.79 7.54 2.63
C GLY A 105 15.94 8.61 3.35
N PRO A 106 16.59 9.65 3.89
CA PRO A 106 15.86 10.72 4.57
C PRO A 106 15.06 11.59 3.60
N HIS A 107 13.86 11.98 3.99
CA HIS A 107 13.01 12.93 3.28
C HIS A 107 12.33 13.89 4.27
N PRO A 108 12.20 15.19 3.95
CA PRO A 108 11.71 16.18 4.91
C PRO A 108 10.26 15.95 5.35
N THR A 109 9.37 15.51 4.48
CA THR A 109 7.92 15.40 4.74
C THR A 109 7.34 14.01 4.50
N ALA A 110 8.02 13.17 3.70
CA ALA A 110 7.46 11.91 3.19
C ALA A 110 8.15 10.66 3.77
N MET A 111 8.55 10.69 5.04
CA MET A 111 9.10 9.50 5.70
C MET A 111 7.99 8.46 5.99
N PRO A 112 8.26 7.16 5.77
CA PRO A 112 7.26 6.10 6.01
C PRO A 112 6.81 6.01 7.47
N GLY A 113 7.66 6.40 8.43
CA GLY A 113 7.32 6.48 9.85
C GLY A 113 6.60 7.76 10.27
N HIS A 114 6.34 8.70 9.35
CA HIS A 114 5.60 9.93 9.66
C HIS A 114 4.23 9.96 8.99
N ASN A 115 4.18 9.69 7.67
CA ASN A 115 2.92 9.66 6.93
C ASN A 115 3.02 8.66 5.77
N PHE A 116 2.19 7.64 5.82
CA PHE A 116 2.24 6.54 4.86
C PHE A 116 1.81 6.98 3.45
N LEU A 117 0.80 7.84 3.34
CA LEU A 117 0.34 8.33 2.04
C LEU A 117 1.41 9.20 1.37
N ARG A 118 2.01 10.15 2.10
CA ARG A 118 3.10 10.98 1.57
C ARG A 118 4.29 10.14 1.12
N PHE A 119 4.64 9.10 1.90
CA PHE A 119 5.68 8.17 1.50
C PHE A 119 5.37 7.52 0.14
N VAL A 120 4.16 6.98 -0.01
CA VAL A 120 3.76 6.32 -1.27
C VAL A 120 3.76 7.30 -2.44
N LEU A 121 3.31 8.55 -2.24
CA LEU A 121 3.12 9.49 -3.34
C LEU A 121 4.38 10.27 -3.71
N PHE A 122 5.19 10.66 -2.73
CA PHE A 122 6.22 11.68 -2.94
C PHE A 122 7.65 11.22 -2.63
N HIS A 123 7.82 10.07 -1.95
CA HIS A 123 9.18 9.64 -1.62
C HIS A 123 9.88 8.98 -2.81
N PRO A 124 11.10 9.43 -3.20
CA PRO A 124 11.81 8.87 -4.35
C PRO A 124 12.12 7.38 -4.21
N ASP A 125 12.35 6.89 -2.99
CA ASP A 125 12.66 5.48 -2.73
C ASP A 125 11.40 4.59 -2.64
N ALA A 126 10.19 5.15 -2.70
CA ALA A 126 8.97 4.36 -2.59
C ALA A 126 8.89 3.27 -3.69
N ALA A 127 9.33 3.58 -4.91
CA ALA A 127 9.41 2.61 -6.00
C ALA A 127 10.47 1.51 -5.75
N GLY A 128 11.43 1.76 -4.85
CA GLY A 128 12.41 0.76 -4.39
C GLY A 128 11.79 -0.28 -3.45
N VAL A 129 10.76 0.10 -2.69
CA VAL A 129 10.05 -0.78 -1.76
C VAL A 129 8.80 -1.39 -2.39
N PHE A 130 8.02 -0.59 -3.11
CA PHE A 130 6.76 -1.00 -3.71
C PHE A 130 6.95 -1.44 -5.17
N ALA A 131 6.75 -2.71 -5.46
CA ALA A 131 6.75 -3.18 -6.84
C ALA A 131 5.48 -2.70 -7.57
N GLU A 132 5.63 -2.36 -8.86
CA GLU A 132 4.52 -1.76 -9.65
C GLU A 132 3.97 -0.50 -8.98
N HIS A 133 4.87 0.34 -8.45
CA HIS A 133 4.59 1.46 -7.57
C HIS A 133 3.46 2.35 -8.08
N GLU A 134 3.51 2.81 -9.33
CA GLU A 134 2.52 3.72 -9.89
C GLU A 134 1.11 3.12 -9.94
N THR A 135 0.99 1.89 -10.44
CA THR A 135 -0.31 1.27 -10.72
C THR A 135 -0.89 0.49 -9.55
N ALA A 136 -0.03 -0.16 -8.75
CA ALA A 136 -0.48 -0.98 -7.65
C ALA A 136 -0.51 -0.25 -6.30
N TRP A 137 0.17 0.91 -6.18
CA TRP A 137 0.26 1.64 -4.91
C TRP A 137 -0.18 3.11 -5.04
N CYS A 138 0.39 3.91 -5.96
CA CYS A 138 0.04 5.34 -6.06
C CYS A 138 -1.42 5.55 -6.47
N LEU A 139 -1.88 4.96 -7.56
CA LEU A 139 -3.26 5.16 -8.03
C LEU A 139 -4.31 4.73 -7.00
N PRO A 140 -4.20 3.54 -6.36
CA PRO A 140 -5.11 3.18 -5.29
C PRO A 140 -5.06 4.12 -4.08
N MET A 141 -3.87 4.60 -3.70
CA MET A 141 -3.74 5.54 -2.57
C MET A 141 -4.31 6.92 -2.92
N LEU A 142 -4.11 7.39 -4.16
CA LEU A 142 -4.75 8.60 -4.67
C LEU A 142 -6.28 8.49 -4.69
N ALA A 143 -6.83 7.31 -5.02
CA ALA A 143 -8.28 7.09 -4.99
C ALA A 143 -8.84 7.20 -3.57
N GLN A 144 -8.19 6.54 -2.59
CA GLN A 144 -8.58 6.67 -1.19
C GLN A 144 -8.45 8.10 -0.67
N PHE A 145 -7.38 8.79 -1.08
CA PHE A 145 -7.21 10.20 -0.72
C PHE A 145 -8.32 11.06 -1.31
N ALA A 146 -8.69 10.86 -2.58
CA ALA A 146 -9.75 11.61 -3.24
C ALA A 146 -11.10 11.42 -2.55
N GLU A 147 -11.43 10.19 -2.13
CA GLU A 147 -12.63 9.87 -1.35
C GLU A 147 -12.61 10.59 0.02
N ALA A 148 -11.55 10.41 0.80
CA ALA A 148 -11.41 11.03 2.11
C ALA A 148 -11.42 12.58 2.04
N TYR A 149 -10.80 13.14 1.01
CA TYR A 149 -10.81 14.60 0.80
C TYR A 149 -12.19 15.12 0.41
N ALA A 150 -12.96 14.38 -0.39
CA ALA A 150 -14.33 14.72 -0.74
C ALA A 150 -15.28 14.65 0.48
N ASP A 151 -15.01 13.73 1.42
CA ASP A 151 -15.80 13.59 2.65
C ASP A 151 -15.51 14.74 3.65
N ASP A 152 -14.27 15.23 3.74
CA ASP A 152 -13.87 16.34 4.62
C ASP A 152 -12.73 17.18 4.01
N GLU A 153 -13.10 18.10 3.13
CA GLU A 153 -12.17 19.07 2.54
C GLU A 153 -11.57 20.04 3.58
N SER A 154 -12.17 20.13 4.77
CA SER A 154 -11.73 21.05 5.81
C SER A 154 -10.60 20.49 6.67
N ALA A 155 -10.37 19.18 6.66
CA ALA A 155 -9.32 18.52 7.44
C ALA A 155 -7.92 19.06 7.09
N PRO A 156 -7.17 19.67 8.03
CA PRO A 156 -5.90 20.33 7.72
C PRO A 156 -4.89 19.41 7.06
N GLY A 157 -4.74 18.19 7.57
CA GLY A 157 -3.79 17.21 7.01
C GLY A 157 -4.11 16.81 5.58
N LEU A 158 -5.40 16.73 5.21
CA LEU A 158 -5.82 16.42 3.85
C LEU A 158 -5.60 17.62 2.91
N ARG A 159 -5.85 18.84 3.38
CA ARG A 159 -5.57 20.06 2.60
C ARG A 159 -4.08 20.20 2.27
N ASP A 160 -3.21 19.93 3.24
CA ASP A 160 -1.76 20.00 3.04
C ASP A 160 -1.32 19.00 1.96
N ILE A 161 -1.81 17.76 2.01
CA ILE A 161 -1.51 16.76 0.99
C ILE A 161 -2.10 17.16 -0.37
N ARG A 162 -3.31 17.73 -0.41
CA ARG A 162 -3.91 18.24 -1.66
C ARG A 162 -3.07 19.36 -2.28
N GLN A 163 -2.51 20.23 -1.45
CA GLN A 163 -1.61 21.28 -1.90
C GLN A 163 -0.30 20.69 -2.45
N GLU A 164 0.30 19.73 -1.74
CA GLU A 164 1.51 19.04 -2.21
C GLU A 164 1.28 18.33 -3.57
N ILE A 165 0.10 17.73 -3.76
CA ILE A 165 -0.30 17.15 -5.06
C ILE A 165 -0.40 18.25 -6.13
N ALA A 166 -0.97 19.43 -5.81
CA ALA A 166 -1.13 20.52 -6.76
C ALA A 166 0.21 21.18 -7.14
N ASP A 167 1.17 21.16 -6.23
CA ASP A 167 2.50 21.73 -6.44
C ASP A 167 3.41 20.84 -7.32
N ASP A 168 3.06 19.54 -7.46
CA ASP A 168 3.74 18.61 -8.36
C ASP A 168 2.92 18.43 -9.66
N PRO A 169 3.39 18.96 -10.82
CA PRO A 169 2.63 18.90 -12.07
C PRO A 169 2.28 17.48 -12.53
N ILE A 170 3.11 16.48 -12.19
CA ILE A 170 2.88 15.09 -12.58
C ILE A 170 1.78 14.50 -11.70
N MET A 171 1.87 14.73 -10.38
CA MET A 171 0.87 14.26 -9.43
C MET A 171 -0.47 14.97 -9.63
N ASP A 172 -0.49 16.28 -9.93
CA ASP A 172 -1.74 17.00 -10.24
C ASP A 172 -2.39 16.47 -11.53
N ALA A 173 -1.61 16.21 -12.57
CA ALA A 173 -2.12 15.57 -13.78
C ALA A 173 -2.65 14.15 -13.52
N ALA A 174 -1.93 13.36 -12.73
CA ALA A 174 -2.37 12.02 -12.32
C ALA A 174 -3.68 12.09 -11.53
N PHE A 175 -3.79 13.01 -10.58
CA PHE A 175 -4.98 13.20 -9.74
C PHE A 175 -6.18 13.70 -10.54
N ARG A 176 -6.02 14.74 -11.38
CA ARG A 176 -7.12 15.38 -12.09
C ARG A 176 -7.57 14.66 -13.35
N LEU A 177 -6.64 14.04 -14.07
CA LEU A 177 -6.90 13.44 -15.38
C LEU A 177 -6.80 11.91 -15.35
N GLY A 178 -5.76 11.36 -14.73
CA GLY A 178 -5.50 9.93 -14.70
C GLY A 178 -6.43 9.17 -13.78
N LEU A 179 -6.61 9.65 -12.56
CA LEU A 179 -7.40 8.98 -11.53
C LEU A 179 -8.86 8.74 -11.91
N PRO A 180 -9.63 9.70 -12.46
CA PRO A 180 -11.01 9.45 -12.84
C PRO A 180 -11.14 8.34 -13.88
N HIS A 181 -10.26 8.28 -14.88
CA HIS A 181 -10.25 7.21 -15.88
C HIS A 181 -9.92 5.86 -15.26
N TRP A 182 -8.94 5.83 -14.34
CA TRP A 182 -8.54 4.61 -13.67
C TRP A 182 -9.66 4.08 -12.75
N VAL A 183 -10.29 4.96 -11.96
CA VAL A 183 -11.44 4.60 -11.10
C VAL A 183 -12.59 4.07 -11.94
N GLN A 184 -12.90 4.70 -13.07
CA GLN A 184 -13.94 4.21 -13.98
C GLN A 184 -13.62 2.82 -14.52
N ALA A 185 -12.36 2.52 -14.82
CA ALA A 185 -11.93 1.23 -15.36
C ALA A 185 -11.91 0.11 -14.31
N VAL A 186 -11.57 0.44 -13.06
CA VAL A 186 -11.41 -0.53 -11.95
C VAL A 186 -12.72 -0.70 -11.16
N GLY A 187 -13.57 0.33 -11.12
CA GLY A 187 -14.81 0.35 -10.35
C GLY A 187 -14.58 0.44 -8.84
N ASP A 188 -15.49 -0.13 -8.05
CA ASP A 188 -15.47 -0.04 -6.57
C ASP A 188 -14.19 -0.59 -5.94
N ALA A 189 -13.48 -1.49 -6.62
CA ALA A 189 -12.18 -2.00 -6.13
C ALA A 189 -11.08 -0.94 -6.10
N ALA A 190 -11.27 0.22 -6.74
CA ALA A 190 -10.30 1.32 -6.74
C ALA A 190 -10.02 1.85 -5.32
N VAL A 191 -11.05 1.97 -4.49
CA VAL A 191 -10.96 2.52 -3.12
C VAL A 191 -10.88 1.46 -2.04
N HIS A 192 -11.18 0.21 -2.35
CA HIS A 192 -11.17 -0.89 -1.37
C HIS A 192 -9.82 -1.59 -1.37
N HIS A 193 -9.04 -1.35 -0.32
CA HIS A 193 -7.70 -1.92 -0.18
C HIS A 193 -7.65 -3.15 0.72
N ASP A 194 -8.62 -3.34 1.60
CA ASP A 194 -8.65 -4.51 2.46
C ASP A 194 -8.75 -5.80 1.64
N GLY A 195 -7.90 -6.75 1.99
CA GLY A 195 -7.78 -8.00 1.25
C GLY A 195 -7.03 -7.93 -0.08
N ALA A 196 -6.69 -6.73 -0.60
CA ALA A 196 -5.93 -6.59 -1.83
C ALA A 196 -4.56 -7.26 -1.74
N VAL A 197 -4.14 -7.91 -2.83
CA VAL A 197 -2.81 -8.51 -2.94
C VAL A 197 -1.94 -7.62 -3.81
N ARG A 198 -0.79 -7.22 -3.27
CA ARG A 198 0.21 -6.38 -3.94
C ARG A 198 1.59 -6.97 -3.80
N HIS A 199 2.58 -6.37 -4.44
CA HIS A 199 3.95 -6.84 -4.36
C HIS A 199 4.85 -5.78 -3.73
N LEU A 200 5.78 -6.27 -2.90
CA LEU A 200 6.86 -5.50 -2.29
C LEU A 200 8.20 -5.99 -2.81
N ARG A 201 9.21 -5.15 -2.73
CA ARG A 201 10.62 -5.55 -2.82
C ARG A 201 11.13 -5.66 -1.39
N HIS A 202 11.34 -6.87 -0.93
CA HIS A 202 11.81 -7.11 0.43
C HIS A 202 13.25 -6.59 0.57
N PRO A 203 13.62 -5.93 1.69
CA PRO A 203 14.99 -5.47 1.90
C PRO A 203 16.00 -6.63 1.94
N ASP A 204 15.58 -7.83 2.33
CA ASP A 204 16.37 -9.04 2.18
C ASP A 204 16.37 -9.46 0.69
N PRO A 205 17.55 -9.39 0.00
CA PRO A 205 17.64 -9.71 -1.42
C PRO A 205 17.31 -11.18 -1.75
N GLU A 206 17.42 -12.10 -0.78
CA GLU A 206 17.03 -13.51 -0.97
C GLU A 206 15.51 -13.67 -1.15
N ARG A 207 14.74 -12.80 -0.54
CA ARG A 207 13.27 -12.77 -0.69
C ARG A 207 12.82 -12.03 -1.95
N GLY A 208 13.57 -11.05 -2.40
CA GLY A 208 13.33 -10.31 -3.62
C GLY A 208 11.91 -9.72 -3.69
N ARG A 209 11.19 -10.02 -4.79
CA ARG A 209 9.79 -9.60 -4.95
C ARG A 209 8.88 -10.52 -4.15
N THR A 210 8.26 -9.98 -3.13
CA THR A 210 7.39 -10.68 -2.19
C THR A 210 5.94 -10.24 -2.37
N SER A 211 5.01 -11.19 -2.43
CA SER A 211 3.57 -10.90 -2.42
C SER A 211 3.13 -10.54 -1.01
N CYS A 212 2.34 -9.50 -0.85
CA CYS A 212 1.70 -9.15 0.41
C CYS A 212 0.18 -8.98 0.24
N ARG A 213 -0.57 -9.40 1.25
CA ARG A 213 -1.98 -9.06 1.38
C ARG A 213 -2.12 -7.89 2.35
N LEU A 214 -2.85 -6.87 1.94
CA LEU A 214 -3.22 -5.77 2.82
C LEU A 214 -4.38 -6.23 3.69
N VAL A 215 -4.25 -6.04 5.00
CA VAL A 215 -5.33 -6.27 5.97
C VAL A 215 -5.52 -4.98 6.74
N SER A 216 -6.71 -4.39 6.60
CA SER A 216 -7.08 -3.14 7.27
C SER A 216 -8.11 -3.44 8.36
N GLU A 217 -7.83 -3.02 9.58
CA GLU A 217 -8.68 -3.26 10.73
C GLU A 217 -8.89 -1.98 11.53
N SER A 218 -10.14 -1.75 11.91
CA SER A 218 -10.52 -0.65 12.80
C SER A 218 -11.39 -1.19 13.93
N PRO A 219 -10.79 -1.79 14.98
CA PRO A 219 -11.51 -2.11 16.21
C PRO A 219 -12.32 -0.93 16.70
N ARG A 220 -13.41 -1.19 17.43
CA ARG A 220 -14.37 -0.15 17.83
C ARG A 220 -13.68 1.07 18.44
N THR A 221 -12.80 0.86 19.42
CA THR A 221 -12.09 1.95 20.10
C THR A 221 -11.21 2.74 19.13
N LEU A 222 -10.42 2.09 18.28
CA LEU A 222 -9.61 2.79 17.27
C LEU A 222 -10.48 3.61 16.32
N ARG A 223 -11.62 3.08 15.89
CA ARG A 223 -12.56 3.72 14.97
C ARG A 223 -13.19 4.97 15.58
N GLU A 224 -13.50 4.96 16.87
CA GLU A 224 -14.03 6.13 17.58
C GLU A 224 -13.06 7.32 17.54
N PHE A 225 -11.76 7.05 17.37
CA PHE A 225 -10.72 8.07 17.20
C PHE A 225 -10.21 8.20 15.75
N GLY A 226 -10.92 7.62 14.79
CA GLY A 226 -10.53 7.64 13.39
C GLY A 226 -9.29 6.82 13.06
N LEU A 227 -8.76 6.04 14.01
CA LEU A 227 -7.55 5.24 13.81
C LEU A 227 -7.88 3.91 13.11
N ARG A 228 -6.93 3.45 12.29
CA ARG A 228 -6.98 2.13 11.65
C ARG A 228 -5.60 1.48 11.67
N ARG A 229 -5.55 0.16 11.81
CA ARG A 229 -4.33 -0.62 11.61
C ARG A 229 -4.28 -1.15 10.18
N LEU A 230 -3.16 -0.96 9.52
CA LEU A 230 -2.82 -1.59 8.27
C LEU A 230 -1.70 -2.61 8.51
N THR A 231 -1.93 -3.86 8.13
CA THR A 231 -0.94 -4.93 8.19
C THR A 231 -0.63 -5.44 6.79
N LEU A 232 0.65 -5.53 6.46
CA LEU A 232 1.16 -6.10 5.22
C LEU A 232 1.52 -7.57 5.48
N VAL A 233 0.56 -8.47 5.28
CA VAL A 233 0.77 -9.91 5.49
C VAL A 233 1.62 -10.45 4.35
N LEU A 234 2.92 -10.57 4.60
CA LEU A 234 3.88 -11.08 3.63
C LEU A 234 3.61 -12.58 3.42
N ARG A 235 3.56 -12.98 2.16
CA ARG A 235 3.50 -14.38 1.78
C ARG A 235 4.89 -14.82 1.36
N GLU A 236 5.35 -15.92 1.89
CA GLU A 236 6.53 -16.57 1.34
C GLU A 236 6.31 -16.80 -0.15
N ALA A 237 7.34 -16.50 -0.96
CA ALA A 237 7.28 -16.84 -2.37
C ALA A 237 6.98 -18.34 -2.44
N GLU A 238 5.86 -18.72 -3.07
CA GLU A 238 5.63 -20.15 -3.34
C GLU A 238 6.90 -20.66 -4.03
N PRO A 239 7.56 -21.68 -3.46
CA PRO A 239 8.72 -22.25 -4.13
C PRO A 239 8.25 -22.57 -5.54
N ALA A 240 8.97 -22.06 -6.55
CA ALA A 240 8.62 -22.26 -7.94
C ALA A 240 8.38 -23.74 -8.11
N VAL A 241 7.12 -24.16 -8.17
CA VAL A 241 6.76 -25.55 -8.39
C VAL A 241 7.41 -25.87 -9.72
N ALA A 242 8.54 -26.58 -9.63
CA ALA A 242 9.23 -27.05 -10.82
C ALA A 242 8.14 -27.72 -11.65
N ARG A 243 7.81 -27.12 -12.79
CA ARG A 243 6.83 -27.68 -13.71
C ARG A 243 7.34 -29.07 -14.03
N ARG A 244 6.90 -30.06 -13.24
CA ARG A 244 7.11 -31.47 -13.55
C ARG A 244 6.52 -31.62 -14.94
N GLY A 245 7.42 -31.85 -15.88
CA GLY A 245 7.08 -32.04 -17.28
C GLY A 245 5.87 -32.98 -17.35
N ARG A 246 4.85 -32.56 -18.03
CA ARG A 246 3.72 -33.44 -18.37
C ARG A 246 4.35 -34.68 -19.01
N ALA A 247 4.30 -35.80 -18.28
CA ALA A 247 4.65 -37.09 -18.87
C ALA A 247 3.75 -37.28 -20.08
N HIS A 248 4.33 -37.21 -21.26
CA HIS A 248 3.65 -37.56 -22.50
C HIS A 248 3.44 -39.07 -22.44
N LEU A 249 2.22 -39.50 -22.18
CA LEU A 249 1.82 -40.89 -22.39
C LEU A 249 1.80 -41.15 -23.88
N SER A 250 2.88 -41.75 -24.37
CA SER A 250 2.93 -42.28 -25.73
C SER A 250 2.16 -43.61 -25.74
N VAL A 251 1.02 -43.62 -26.43
CA VAL A 251 0.28 -44.84 -26.73
C VAL A 251 1.10 -45.61 -27.77
N VAL A 252 1.67 -46.76 -27.40
CA VAL A 252 2.30 -47.67 -28.32
C VAL A 252 1.19 -48.48 -29.00
N PRO A 253 1.04 -48.42 -30.33
CA PRO A 253 0.08 -49.28 -31.03
C PRO A 253 0.57 -50.71 -31.01
N THR A 254 -0.20 -51.58 -30.41
CA THR A 254 0.00 -53.04 -30.52
C THR A 254 -0.41 -53.51 -31.92
N ARG A 255 0.48 -54.25 -32.59
CA ARG A 255 0.21 -54.97 -33.85
C ARG A 255 -0.56 -56.23 -33.55
#